data_f016ac96c7600c171f23197f1f327c23
#
_entry.id   f016ac96c7600c171f23197f1f327c23
#
_cell.length_a   1.000
_cell.length_b   1.000
_cell.length_c   1.000
_cell.angle_alpha   90.00
_cell.angle_beta   90.00
_cell.angle_gamma   90.00
#
_symmetry.space_group_name_H-M   'P 1'
#
loop_
_entity.id
_entity.type
_entity.pdbx_description
1 polymer ?
#
loop_
_entity_poly.entity_id
_entity_poly.type
_entity_poly.pdbx_seq_one_letter_code
_entity_poly.pdbx_strand_id
1 'polypeptide(L)'
;MANYKDIHGTNIETVTSDPDNPVNGQVWYNSTEQALKGFTSNPTGTWATSGAMNTARIGGGSKGSQTSGIAVGGNVPPATGKTELFNGSSWTETTDLGTARRGAGTCAVVNTAAIAFGGEQSPSAWYTLNESWNGSSWTEVNDLNNGRVSILAIGSSTAGLALGGVANPTHYEKNESWNGTSFTEVGDMNNGRYGNGATAGTQTSGLAWTNQADYATDSESWNGSAWTATPSLNTARIQDGGAGADNTSAISFGGYGTGFEDLAFTEQWNGSSWTETNDLNAAKGYQFNGGSATAGWSAGGGSGSGISSTTATELWNAPTTNTVTFTVS
;
A
#
# COMPACT_ATOMS: atom_id res chain seq x y z
N MET A 1 -19.98 34.21 32.18
CA MET A 1 -18.97 33.14 32.29
C MET A 1 -19.71 31.87 32.60
N ALA A 2 -19.75 30.93 31.69
CA ALA A 2 -20.33 29.61 31.92
C ALA A 2 -19.53 28.90 33.00
N ASN A 3 -20.20 28.40 34.02
CA ASN A 3 -19.61 27.64 35.11
C ASN A 3 -19.32 26.23 34.60
N TYR A 4 -18.07 25.89 34.33
CA TYR A 4 -17.63 24.57 33.90
C TYR A 4 -17.78 23.45 34.94
N LYS A 5 -18.50 23.71 36.06
CA LYS A 5 -18.72 22.76 37.17
C LYS A 5 -19.68 21.61 36.84
N ASP A 6 -20.35 21.64 35.69
CA ASP A 6 -21.42 20.69 35.35
C ASP A 6 -21.03 19.63 34.31
N ILE A 7 -19.76 19.49 33.97
CA ILE A 7 -19.29 18.37 33.15
C ILE A 7 -19.01 17.20 34.10
N HIS A 8 -20.07 16.46 34.44
CA HIS A 8 -20.05 15.12 35.06
C HIS A 8 -18.92 14.82 36.07
N GLY A 9 -18.78 15.65 37.10
CA GLY A 9 -18.02 15.29 38.31
C GLY A 9 -16.52 15.21 38.20
N THR A 10 -15.92 15.55 37.07
CA THR A 10 -14.46 15.65 36.88
C THR A 10 -14.04 17.11 36.97
N ASN A 11 -13.13 17.44 37.87
CA ASN A 11 -12.52 18.77 37.88
C ASN A 11 -11.67 18.94 36.66
N ILE A 12 -11.95 19.98 35.86
CA ILE A 12 -11.05 20.39 34.78
C ILE A 12 -9.80 20.99 35.44
N GLU A 13 -8.68 20.36 35.23
CA GLU A 13 -7.39 20.82 35.73
C GLU A 13 -7.01 22.14 35.05
N THR A 14 -6.53 23.10 35.79
CA THR A 14 -5.98 24.35 35.27
C THR A 14 -4.46 24.26 35.28
N VAL A 15 -3.85 24.37 34.11
CA VAL A 15 -2.40 24.29 33.94
C VAL A 15 -1.89 25.54 33.24
N THR A 16 -0.59 25.80 33.36
CA THR A 16 0.09 26.93 32.68
C THR A 16 0.71 26.55 31.32
N SER A 17 0.85 25.24 31.05
CA SER A 17 1.26 24.65 29.77
C SER A 17 0.47 23.39 29.54
N ASP A 18 0.38 22.94 28.27
CA ASP A 18 -0.24 21.65 27.97
C ASP A 18 0.53 20.52 28.65
N PRO A 19 -0.15 19.44 29.13
CA PRO A 19 0.50 18.27 29.72
C PRO A 19 1.43 17.59 28.69
N ASP A 20 2.61 17.16 29.14
CA ASP A 20 3.58 16.47 28.27
C ASP A 20 3.11 15.10 27.80
N ASN A 21 2.31 14.41 28.64
CA ASN A 21 1.77 13.07 28.34
C ASN A 21 0.25 13.01 28.66
N PRO A 22 -0.58 13.70 27.88
CA PRO A 22 -2.03 13.67 28.11
C PRO A 22 -2.60 12.29 27.76
N VAL A 23 -3.64 11.87 28.49
CA VAL A 23 -4.36 10.63 28.21
C VAL A 23 -5.59 10.89 27.33
N ASN A 24 -5.97 9.90 26.52
CA ASN A 24 -7.13 10.03 25.62
C ASN A 24 -8.42 10.39 26.39
N GLY A 25 -9.09 11.45 25.95
CA GLY A 25 -10.27 12.01 26.61
C GLY A 25 -9.96 12.98 27.75
N GLN A 26 -8.69 13.22 28.08
CA GLN A 26 -8.31 14.24 29.08
C GLN A 26 -8.70 15.63 28.58
N VAL A 27 -9.25 16.44 29.48
CA VAL A 27 -9.63 17.86 29.26
C VAL A 27 -8.98 18.72 30.31
N TRP A 28 -8.36 19.85 29.90
CA TRP A 28 -7.71 20.81 30.78
C TRP A 28 -7.97 22.24 30.34
N TYR A 29 -7.78 23.20 31.24
CA TYR A 29 -7.78 24.61 30.92
C TYR A 29 -6.33 25.13 30.93
N ASN A 30 -5.84 25.57 29.79
CA ASN A 30 -4.53 26.23 29.69
C ASN A 30 -4.70 27.70 30.03
N SER A 31 -4.22 28.13 31.22
CA SER A 31 -4.38 29.49 31.70
C SER A 31 -3.52 30.53 31.01
N THR A 32 -2.40 30.10 30.41
CA THR A 32 -1.52 30.94 29.59
C THR A 32 -2.17 31.28 28.26
N GLU A 33 -2.76 30.30 27.61
CA GLU A 33 -3.46 30.47 26.33
C GLU A 33 -4.91 30.89 26.49
N GLN A 34 -5.43 30.86 27.72
CA GLN A 34 -6.84 31.13 28.09
C GLN A 34 -7.81 30.23 27.31
N ALA A 35 -7.45 28.98 27.09
CA ALA A 35 -8.19 28.05 26.27
C ALA A 35 -8.53 26.75 27.04
N LEU A 36 -9.75 26.25 26.84
CA LEU A 36 -10.11 24.88 27.18
C LEU A 36 -9.59 23.96 26.10
N LYS A 37 -8.86 22.92 26.49
CA LYS A 37 -8.24 21.96 25.58
C LYS A 37 -8.63 20.53 25.94
N GLY A 38 -8.62 19.67 24.96
CA GLY A 38 -8.82 18.24 25.15
C GLY A 38 -7.82 17.45 24.31
N PHE A 39 -7.51 16.26 24.76
CA PHE A 39 -6.65 15.35 24.06
C PHE A 39 -7.44 14.18 23.47
N THR A 40 -7.23 13.92 22.19
CA THR A 40 -7.75 12.74 21.51
C THR A 40 -6.60 11.96 20.91
N SER A 41 -6.62 10.65 21.07
CA SER A 41 -5.68 9.77 20.42
C SER A 41 -6.41 8.63 19.73
N ASN A 42 -5.91 8.26 18.56
CA ASN A 42 -6.19 6.99 17.90
C ASN A 42 -4.87 6.20 17.91
N PRO A 43 -4.61 5.42 18.97
CA PRO A 43 -3.28 4.82 19.14
C PRO A 43 -2.95 3.71 18.14
N THR A 44 -3.95 3.18 17.45
CA THR A 44 -3.82 2.02 16.57
C THR A 44 -4.15 2.31 15.10
N GLY A 45 -4.49 3.57 14.75
CA GLY A 45 -4.96 3.91 13.41
C GLY A 45 -6.36 3.36 13.10
N THR A 46 -6.85 3.56 11.89
CA THR A 46 -8.16 3.03 11.44
C THR A 46 -8.20 2.81 9.94
N TRP A 47 -8.95 1.79 9.50
CA TRP A 47 -9.41 1.65 8.14
C TRP A 47 -10.83 2.20 8.00
N ALA A 48 -11.06 3.04 7.00
CA ALA A 48 -12.37 3.65 6.71
C ALA A 48 -12.83 3.27 5.30
N THR A 49 -14.08 2.88 5.14
CA THR A 49 -14.67 2.60 3.82
C THR A 49 -14.70 3.87 2.98
N SER A 50 -14.37 3.73 1.69
CA SER A 50 -14.38 4.80 0.68
C SER A 50 -15.14 4.38 -0.57
N GLY A 51 -15.16 5.24 -1.60
CA GLY A 51 -15.83 4.96 -2.87
C GLY A 51 -15.30 3.69 -3.54
N ALA A 52 -16.22 2.83 -3.95
CA ALA A 52 -15.90 1.56 -4.58
C ALA A 52 -15.31 1.73 -5.99
N MET A 53 -14.47 0.77 -6.42
CA MET A 53 -14.02 0.65 -7.81
C MET A 53 -15.23 0.43 -8.75
N ASN A 54 -15.10 0.82 -10.01
CA ASN A 54 -16.16 0.58 -11.01
C ASN A 54 -16.21 -0.88 -11.44
N THR A 55 -15.07 -1.57 -11.43
CA THR A 55 -15.00 -2.98 -11.84
C THR A 55 -14.32 -3.82 -10.76
N ALA A 56 -15.03 -4.84 -10.27
CA ALA A 56 -14.47 -5.84 -9.35
C ALA A 56 -13.38 -6.65 -10.07
N ARG A 57 -12.17 -6.67 -9.54
CA ARG A 57 -11.01 -7.38 -10.11
C ARG A 57 -9.91 -7.62 -9.09
N ILE A 58 -9.04 -8.56 -9.43
CA ILE A 58 -7.92 -9.00 -8.58
C ILE A 58 -6.61 -8.96 -9.35
N GLY A 59 -5.49 -8.87 -8.62
CA GLY A 59 -4.16 -9.17 -9.15
C GLY A 59 -3.71 -8.29 -10.31
N GLY A 60 -4.09 -7.03 -10.32
CA GLY A 60 -3.53 -6.01 -11.22
C GLY A 60 -2.39 -5.24 -10.57
N GLY A 61 -1.81 -4.31 -11.33
CA GLY A 61 -0.83 -3.36 -10.82
C GLY A 61 -1.49 -2.14 -10.19
N SER A 62 -0.87 -1.56 -9.18
CA SER A 62 -1.39 -0.35 -8.55
C SER A 62 -0.31 0.40 -7.77
N LYS A 63 -0.45 1.70 -7.67
CA LYS A 63 0.36 2.61 -6.83
C LYS A 63 -0.31 3.99 -6.75
N GLY A 64 0.45 4.96 -6.26
CA GLY A 64 0.02 6.34 -6.06
C GLY A 64 -0.34 6.65 -4.62
N SER A 65 -0.66 7.91 -4.32
CA SER A 65 -1.03 8.33 -2.98
C SER A 65 -2.49 7.99 -2.63
N GLN A 66 -2.87 8.16 -1.37
CA GLN A 66 -4.26 7.96 -0.92
C GLN A 66 -5.27 8.88 -1.61
N THR A 67 -4.83 10.04 -2.10
CA THR A 67 -5.68 11.01 -2.81
C THR A 67 -5.43 11.05 -4.32
N SER A 68 -4.51 10.23 -4.82
CA SER A 68 -4.13 10.18 -6.23
C SER A 68 -3.58 8.79 -6.58
N GLY A 69 -4.48 7.78 -6.53
CA GLY A 69 -4.17 6.37 -6.78
C GLY A 69 -4.48 5.95 -8.22
N ILE A 70 -3.81 4.91 -8.69
CA ILE A 70 -4.05 4.27 -9.98
C ILE A 70 -4.10 2.75 -9.81
N ALA A 71 -5.09 2.11 -10.45
CA ALA A 71 -5.24 0.65 -10.54
C ALA A 71 -5.34 0.25 -12.00
N VAL A 72 -4.46 -0.67 -12.44
CA VAL A 72 -4.33 -1.04 -13.85
C VAL A 72 -4.36 -2.55 -14.04
N GLY A 73 -5.00 -3.00 -15.11
CA GLY A 73 -5.10 -4.39 -15.46
C GLY A 73 -5.83 -5.22 -14.41
N GLY A 74 -5.41 -6.46 -14.27
CA GLY A 74 -5.98 -7.43 -13.32
C GLY A 74 -6.83 -8.51 -13.99
N ASN A 75 -7.46 -9.33 -13.16
CA ASN A 75 -8.27 -10.45 -13.61
C ASN A 75 -9.76 -10.21 -13.32
N VAL A 76 -10.53 -10.18 -14.38
CA VAL A 76 -11.99 -10.35 -14.44
C VAL A 76 -12.18 -11.42 -15.49
N PRO A 77 -12.02 -12.72 -15.17
CA PRO A 77 -11.77 -13.70 -16.23
C PRO A 77 -12.42 -13.38 -17.58
N PRO A 78 -11.63 -13.13 -18.66
CA PRO A 78 -10.16 -13.15 -18.76
C PRO A 78 -9.47 -11.89 -18.17
N ALA A 79 -8.11 -11.85 -18.22
CA ALA A 79 -7.35 -10.67 -17.84
C ALA A 79 -7.80 -9.43 -18.62
N THR A 80 -7.78 -8.27 -17.94
CA THR A 80 -8.30 -7.00 -18.47
C THR A 80 -7.19 -5.94 -18.59
N GLY A 81 -7.42 -4.94 -19.46
CA GLY A 81 -6.58 -3.74 -19.56
C GLY A 81 -7.09 -2.55 -18.72
N LYS A 82 -8.22 -2.71 -18.03
CA LYS A 82 -8.90 -1.60 -17.36
C LYS A 82 -7.99 -0.78 -16.48
N THR A 83 -8.10 0.54 -16.62
CA THR A 83 -7.43 1.53 -15.79
C THR A 83 -8.45 2.38 -15.05
N GLU A 84 -8.29 2.48 -13.73
CA GLU A 84 -9.11 3.36 -12.89
C GLU A 84 -8.23 4.28 -12.05
N LEU A 85 -8.63 5.54 -11.94
CA LEU A 85 -7.96 6.58 -11.16
C LEU A 85 -8.76 6.92 -9.92
N PHE A 86 -8.10 6.96 -8.77
CA PHE A 86 -8.67 7.32 -7.48
C PHE A 86 -8.31 8.76 -7.10
N ASN A 87 -9.28 9.53 -6.62
CA ASN A 87 -9.09 10.92 -6.21
C ASN A 87 -9.18 11.14 -4.68
N GLY A 88 -9.16 10.06 -3.90
CA GLY A 88 -9.33 10.10 -2.44
C GLY A 88 -10.76 9.79 -1.97
N SER A 89 -11.75 9.82 -2.90
CA SER A 89 -13.16 9.56 -2.56
C SER A 89 -13.88 8.69 -3.57
N SER A 90 -13.49 8.70 -4.83
CA SER A 90 -14.13 7.95 -5.91
C SER A 90 -13.14 7.46 -6.95
N TRP A 91 -13.51 6.40 -7.65
CA TRP A 91 -12.79 5.84 -8.78
C TRP A 91 -13.42 6.29 -10.10
N THR A 92 -12.59 6.59 -11.08
CA THR A 92 -13.00 6.95 -12.44
C THR A 92 -12.29 6.04 -13.44
N GLU A 93 -13.05 5.34 -14.27
CA GLU A 93 -12.50 4.54 -15.38
C GLU A 93 -11.95 5.48 -16.46
N THR A 94 -10.81 5.12 -17.03
CA THR A 94 -10.12 5.91 -18.06
C THR A 94 -9.59 5.00 -19.17
N THR A 95 -8.68 5.49 -20.01
CA THR A 95 -8.09 4.72 -21.13
C THR A 95 -7.37 3.48 -20.63
N ASP A 96 -7.71 2.33 -21.18
CA ASP A 96 -7.14 1.03 -20.84
C ASP A 96 -5.69 0.88 -21.31
N LEU A 97 -4.95 -0.07 -20.69
CA LEU A 97 -3.68 -0.57 -21.21
C LEU A 97 -3.85 -1.04 -22.66
N GLY A 98 -2.85 -0.81 -23.48
CA GLY A 98 -2.77 -1.33 -24.86
C GLY A 98 -2.83 -2.86 -24.92
N THR A 99 -2.29 -3.53 -23.90
CA THR A 99 -2.35 -4.99 -23.76
C THR A 99 -2.94 -5.40 -22.42
N ALA A 100 -4.09 -6.09 -22.47
CA ALA A 100 -4.75 -6.63 -21.28
C ALA A 100 -3.85 -7.63 -20.56
N ARG A 101 -3.66 -7.46 -19.22
CA ARG A 101 -2.77 -8.32 -18.42
C ARG A 101 -3.06 -8.24 -16.91
N ARG A 102 -2.71 -9.32 -16.22
CA ARG A 102 -2.70 -9.42 -14.76
C ARG A 102 -1.27 -9.62 -14.24
N GLY A 103 -1.06 -9.42 -12.95
CA GLY A 103 0.26 -9.62 -12.32
C GLY A 103 1.36 -8.68 -12.82
N ALA A 104 0.99 -7.55 -13.41
CA ALA A 104 1.93 -6.51 -13.81
C ALA A 104 2.45 -5.75 -12.59
N GLY A 105 3.75 -5.39 -12.60
CA GLY A 105 4.31 -4.41 -11.69
C GLY A 105 3.88 -3.00 -12.11
N THR A 106 3.68 -2.10 -11.13
CA THR A 106 3.32 -0.71 -11.41
C THR A 106 4.12 0.23 -10.50
N CYS A 107 4.75 1.25 -11.10
CA CYS A 107 5.38 2.34 -10.37
C CYS A 107 4.65 3.65 -10.64
N ALA A 108 4.24 4.32 -9.57
CA ALA A 108 3.61 5.63 -9.61
C ALA A 108 3.69 6.31 -8.24
N VAL A 109 3.82 7.63 -8.22
CA VAL A 109 3.67 8.47 -7.02
C VAL A 109 2.27 9.09 -6.99
N VAL A 110 1.75 9.42 -8.17
CA VAL A 110 0.43 10.00 -8.38
C VAL A 110 -0.22 9.37 -9.61
N ASN A 111 -1.53 9.50 -9.74
CA ASN A 111 -2.32 8.90 -10.82
C ASN A 111 -2.19 9.58 -12.18
N THR A 112 -1.41 10.64 -12.29
CA THR A 112 -1.16 11.36 -13.56
C THR A 112 0.09 10.88 -14.29
N ALA A 113 0.91 10.02 -13.66
CA ALA A 113 2.11 9.45 -14.28
C ALA A 113 2.42 8.07 -13.66
N ALA A 114 2.46 7.04 -14.48
CA ALA A 114 2.76 5.67 -14.06
C ALA A 114 3.51 4.91 -15.16
N ILE A 115 4.14 3.80 -14.79
CA ILE A 115 4.54 2.73 -15.70
C ILE A 115 3.91 1.42 -15.23
N ALA A 116 3.54 0.57 -16.17
CA ALA A 116 3.06 -0.78 -15.93
C ALA A 116 3.87 -1.76 -16.79
N PHE A 117 4.49 -2.74 -16.16
CA PHE A 117 5.45 -3.63 -16.83
C PHE A 117 5.23 -5.10 -16.49
N GLY A 118 5.60 -5.96 -17.43
CA GLY A 118 5.44 -7.41 -17.31
C GLY A 118 3.98 -7.85 -17.20
N GLY A 119 3.74 -8.94 -16.49
CA GLY A 119 2.42 -9.53 -16.36
C GLY A 119 2.14 -10.63 -17.40
N GLU A 120 0.91 -11.12 -17.41
CA GLU A 120 0.43 -12.15 -18.34
C GLU A 120 -1.03 -11.93 -18.73
N GLN A 121 -1.43 -12.39 -19.92
CA GLN A 121 -2.83 -12.46 -20.31
C GLN A 121 -3.42 -13.86 -20.04
N SER A 122 -2.63 -14.88 -20.26
CA SER A 122 -2.96 -16.29 -20.01
C SER A 122 -1.75 -17.00 -19.40
N PRO A 123 -1.95 -18.11 -18.67
CA PRO A 123 -0.84 -18.86 -18.10
C PRO A 123 0.24 -19.19 -19.14
N SER A 124 1.51 -18.93 -18.80
CA SER A 124 2.70 -19.16 -19.62
C SER A 124 2.95 -18.14 -20.75
N ALA A 125 2.18 -17.06 -20.84
CA ALA A 125 2.45 -15.94 -21.74
C ALA A 125 2.95 -14.73 -20.93
N TRP A 126 4.18 -14.82 -20.44
CA TRP A 126 4.77 -13.76 -19.60
C TRP A 126 5.38 -12.66 -20.45
N TYR A 127 4.93 -11.45 -20.16
CA TYR A 127 5.31 -10.29 -20.95
C TYR A 127 6.57 -9.61 -20.41
N THR A 128 7.35 -9.08 -21.36
CA THR A 128 8.35 -8.05 -21.09
C THR A 128 7.75 -6.65 -21.17
N LEU A 129 6.58 -6.51 -21.79
CA LEU A 129 5.93 -5.26 -22.16
C LEU A 129 5.92 -4.24 -21.03
N ASN A 130 6.26 -2.99 -21.37
CA ASN A 130 6.18 -1.84 -20.49
C ASN A 130 5.41 -0.72 -21.16
N GLU A 131 4.40 -0.20 -20.48
CA GLU A 131 3.61 0.94 -20.93
C GLU A 131 3.73 2.09 -19.93
N SER A 132 3.84 3.31 -20.46
CA SER A 132 3.91 4.55 -19.70
C SER A 132 2.59 5.32 -19.81
N TRP A 133 2.07 5.74 -18.66
CA TRP A 133 0.87 6.57 -18.48
C TRP A 133 1.22 8.04 -18.31
N ASN A 134 0.58 8.91 -19.08
CA ASN A 134 0.82 10.36 -19.06
C ASN A 134 -0.33 11.18 -18.43
N GLY A 135 -1.28 10.53 -17.76
CA GLY A 135 -2.49 11.15 -17.21
C GLY A 135 -3.72 11.03 -18.11
N SER A 136 -3.55 10.61 -19.38
CA SER A 136 -4.66 10.48 -20.35
C SER A 136 -4.58 9.25 -21.25
N SER A 137 -3.40 8.72 -21.52
CA SER A 137 -3.19 7.57 -22.41
C SER A 137 -1.97 6.76 -22.01
N TRP A 138 -2.00 5.47 -22.36
CA TRP A 138 -0.87 4.56 -22.27
C TRP A 138 -0.09 4.57 -23.59
N THR A 139 1.22 4.49 -23.50
CA THR A 139 2.13 4.39 -24.64
C THR A 139 3.20 3.34 -24.34
N GLU A 140 3.43 2.42 -25.26
CA GLU A 140 4.47 1.42 -25.13
C GLU A 140 5.86 2.10 -25.12
N VAL A 141 6.71 1.65 -24.20
CA VAL A 141 8.08 2.12 -23.99
C VAL A 141 9.02 0.93 -23.88
N ASN A 142 10.32 1.15 -23.61
CA ASN A 142 11.29 0.07 -23.57
C ASN A 142 10.94 -0.98 -22.50
N ASP A 143 10.97 -2.23 -22.90
CA ASP A 143 10.59 -3.41 -22.18
C ASP A 143 11.52 -3.79 -21.02
N LEU A 144 11.03 -4.65 -20.12
CA LEU A 144 11.86 -5.45 -19.21
C LEU A 144 12.83 -6.34 -20.01
N ASN A 145 14.01 -6.61 -19.44
CA ASN A 145 14.94 -7.56 -20.03
C ASN A 145 14.41 -9.01 -19.99
N ASN A 146 13.59 -9.33 -18.97
CA ASN A 146 13.03 -10.68 -18.80
C ASN A 146 11.53 -10.64 -18.53
N GLY A 147 10.75 -11.40 -19.32
CA GLY A 147 9.32 -11.54 -19.16
C GLY A 147 8.94 -12.30 -17.87
N ARG A 148 8.03 -11.74 -17.09
CA ARG A 148 7.62 -12.30 -15.79
C ARG A 148 6.28 -11.75 -15.33
N VAL A 149 5.64 -12.44 -14.38
CA VAL A 149 4.32 -12.12 -13.82
C VAL A 149 4.41 -12.03 -12.30
N SER A 150 3.41 -11.41 -11.67
CA SER A 150 3.36 -11.20 -10.21
C SER A 150 4.59 -10.45 -9.70
N ILE A 151 4.90 -9.38 -10.41
CA ILE A 151 6.09 -8.55 -10.18
C ILE A 151 5.80 -7.56 -9.07
N LEU A 152 6.66 -7.55 -8.07
CA LEU A 152 6.66 -6.50 -7.05
C LEU A 152 7.27 -5.21 -7.63
N ALA A 153 6.82 -4.05 -7.17
CA ALA A 153 7.26 -2.77 -7.74
C ALA A 153 7.34 -1.66 -6.70
N ILE A 154 8.37 -0.83 -6.78
CA ILE A 154 8.54 0.39 -5.97
C ILE A 154 9.05 1.54 -6.84
N GLY A 155 8.84 2.76 -6.36
CA GLY A 155 9.33 3.97 -7.02
C GLY A 155 8.28 4.68 -7.87
N SER A 156 8.76 5.47 -8.83
CA SER A 156 7.97 6.35 -9.69
C SER A 156 7.97 5.93 -11.15
N SER A 157 7.19 6.62 -11.98
CA SER A 157 7.16 6.45 -13.43
C SER A 157 8.50 6.73 -14.15
N THR A 158 9.41 7.45 -13.50
CA THR A 158 10.73 7.82 -14.06
C THR A 158 11.90 7.22 -13.32
N ALA A 159 11.67 6.64 -12.12
CA ALA A 159 12.68 6.04 -11.27
C ALA A 159 12.04 4.88 -10.48
N GLY A 160 12.00 3.69 -11.07
CA GLY A 160 11.31 2.53 -10.53
C GLY A 160 12.21 1.30 -10.40
N LEU A 161 11.78 0.35 -9.60
CA LEU A 161 12.34 -1.00 -9.52
C LEU A 161 11.26 -2.04 -9.81
N ALA A 162 11.57 -2.96 -10.69
CA ALA A 162 10.86 -4.22 -10.90
C ALA A 162 11.56 -5.30 -10.07
N LEU A 163 10.84 -5.88 -9.11
CA LEU A 163 11.39 -6.78 -8.11
C LEU A 163 10.80 -8.19 -8.26
N GLY A 164 11.64 -9.20 -8.30
CA GLY A 164 11.22 -10.59 -8.31
C GLY A 164 10.24 -10.95 -9.41
N GLY A 165 9.18 -11.66 -9.04
CA GLY A 165 8.17 -12.20 -9.95
C GLY A 165 8.40 -13.67 -10.29
N VAL A 166 7.56 -14.20 -11.17
CA VAL A 166 7.64 -15.59 -11.65
C VAL A 166 7.94 -15.59 -13.14
N ALA A 167 8.96 -16.35 -13.55
CA ALA A 167 9.14 -16.83 -14.90
C ALA A 167 9.53 -18.31 -14.81
N ASN A 168 8.66 -19.17 -15.35
CA ASN A 168 8.70 -20.62 -15.17
C ASN A 168 10.05 -21.26 -15.57
N PRO A 169 10.63 -22.13 -14.73
CA PRO A 169 10.01 -22.70 -13.53
C PRO A 169 10.41 -22.02 -12.21
N THR A 170 11.03 -20.86 -12.24
CA THR A 170 11.69 -20.27 -11.08
C THR A 170 11.02 -18.99 -10.57
N HIS A 171 11.05 -18.81 -9.27
CA HIS A 171 10.82 -17.51 -8.62
C HIS A 171 12.11 -16.71 -8.75
N TYR A 172 12.00 -15.42 -9.10
CA TYR A 172 13.17 -14.61 -9.29
C TYR A 172 13.54 -13.82 -8.03
N GLU A 173 14.79 -13.84 -7.69
CA GLU A 173 15.45 -12.85 -6.85
C GLU A 173 15.86 -11.59 -7.64
N LYS A 174 15.82 -11.65 -8.98
CA LYS A 174 16.32 -10.63 -9.89
C LYS A 174 15.50 -9.34 -9.89
N ASN A 175 16.25 -8.24 -9.93
CA ASN A 175 15.69 -6.91 -9.95
C ASN A 175 16.18 -6.12 -11.14
N GLU A 176 15.29 -5.27 -11.68
CA GLU A 176 15.62 -4.36 -12.77
C GLU A 176 15.23 -2.92 -12.37
N SER A 177 16.16 -2.01 -12.59
CA SER A 177 15.99 -0.57 -12.30
C SER A 177 15.59 0.17 -13.57
N TRP A 178 14.50 0.92 -13.50
CA TRP A 178 14.00 1.79 -14.56
C TRP A 178 14.48 3.22 -14.36
N ASN A 179 15.10 3.82 -15.37
CA ASN A 179 15.67 5.17 -15.33
C ASN A 179 14.82 6.22 -16.08
N GLY A 180 13.57 5.90 -16.42
CA GLY A 180 12.70 6.74 -17.24
C GLY A 180 12.78 6.41 -18.74
N THR A 181 13.75 5.57 -19.17
CA THR A 181 13.96 5.21 -20.57
C THR A 181 14.15 3.72 -20.76
N SER A 182 14.91 3.04 -19.91
CA SER A 182 15.25 1.61 -20.04
C SER A 182 15.40 0.93 -18.69
N PHE A 183 15.22 -0.38 -18.69
CA PHE A 183 15.52 -1.24 -17.54
C PHE A 183 16.99 -1.70 -17.58
N THR A 184 17.61 -1.77 -16.40
CA THR A 184 18.96 -2.30 -16.19
C THR A 184 18.95 -3.22 -14.98
N GLU A 185 19.56 -4.40 -15.08
CA GLU A 185 19.69 -5.34 -13.97
C GLU A 185 20.51 -4.72 -12.82
N VAL A 186 20.04 -4.89 -11.58
CA VAL A 186 20.67 -4.39 -10.35
C VAL A 186 20.79 -5.52 -9.32
N GLY A 187 21.30 -5.23 -8.11
CA GLY A 187 21.54 -6.25 -7.09
C GLY A 187 20.31 -7.08 -6.76
N ASP A 188 20.47 -8.39 -6.73
CA ASP A 188 19.41 -9.36 -6.48
C ASP A 188 18.95 -9.36 -5.02
N MET A 189 17.68 -9.71 -4.76
CA MET A 189 17.20 -10.02 -3.42
C MET A 189 17.88 -11.28 -2.89
N ASN A 190 17.98 -11.43 -1.56
CA ASN A 190 18.53 -12.66 -0.97
C ASN A 190 17.57 -13.85 -1.15
N ASN A 191 16.27 -13.58 -1.16
CA ASN A 191 15.23 -14.57 -1.40
C ASN A 191 14.32 -14.14 -2.56
N GLY A 192 14.07 -15.06 -3.49
CA GLY A 192 13.16 -14.84 -4.61
C GLY A 192 11.73 -14.62 -4.12
N ARG A 193 11.09 -13.54 -4.56
CA ARG A 193 9.74 -13.14 -4.14
C ARG A 193 8.83 -12.90 -5.33
N TYR A 194 7.55 -13.15 -5.14
CA TYR A 194 6.52 -12.76 -6.07
C TYR A 194 5.21 -12.50 -5.35
N GLY A 195 4.34 -11.65 -5.90
CA GLY A 195 3.07 -11.30 -5.29
C GLY A 195 2.48 -10.02 -5.87
N ASN A 196 1.47 -9.49 -5.20
CA ASN A 196 0.80 -8.26 -5.61
C ASN A 196 0.81 -7.26 -4.45
N GLY A 197 1.90 -6.51 -4.30
CA GLY A 197 1.88 -5.35 -3.44
C GLY A 197 2.71 -5.34 -2.16
N ALA A 198 3.31 -6.45 -1.77
CA ALA A 198 4.14 -6.57 -0.55
C ALA A 198 5.44 -5.74 -0.62
N THR A 199 5.33 -4.45 -0.92
CA THR A 199 6.47 -3.53 -1.08
C THR A 199 6.13 -2.10 -0.69
N ALA A 200 7.16 -1.38 -0.24
CA ALA A 200 7.15 0.05 0.02
C ALA A 200 8.43 0.71 -0.48
N GLY A 201 8.37 1.99 -0.86
CA GLY A 201 9.56 2.79 -1.07
C GLY A 201 9.80 3.34 -2.46
N THR A 202 11.03 3.77 -2.63
CA THR A 202 11.58 4.41 -3.83
C THR A 202 12.63 3.51 -4.49
N GLN A 203 13.13 3.94 -5.66
CA GLN A 203 14.21 3.25 -6.37
C GLN A 203 15.50 3.11 -5.55
N THR A 204 15.74 3.98 -4.57
CA THR A 204 16.98 4.01 -3.76
C THR A 204 16.76 3.65 -2.29
N SER A 205 15.53 3.48 -1.85
CA SER A 205 15.18 3.17 -0.46
C SER A 205 13.88 2.36 -0.46
N GLY A 206 13.98 1.06 -0.39
CA GLY A 206 12.85 0.15 -0.52
C GLY A 206 12.77 -0.91 0.57
N LEU A 207 11.59 -1.46 0.74
CA LEU A 207 11.31 -2.61 1.60
C LEU A 207 10.45 -3.61 0.81
N ALA A 208 10.79 -4.89 0.91
CA ALA A 208 10.00 -6.00 0.38
C ALA A 208 9.82 -7.04 1.47
N TRP A 209 8.63 -7.61 1.56
CA TRP A 209 8.30 -8.60 2.59
C TRP A 209 7.38 -9.67 2.03
N THR A 210 7.18 -10.75 2.78
CA THR A 210 6.44 -11.95 2.43
C THR A 210 6.92 -12.64 1.15
N ASN A 211 6.59 -13.90 0.99
CA ASN A 211 6.88 -14.65 -0.22
C ASN A 211 5.76 -15.65 -0.47
N GLN A 212 5.18 -15.62 -1.66
CA GLN A 212 4.06 -16.52 -2.00
C GLN A 212 4.46 -18.00 -2.05
N ALA A 213 5.75 -18.30 -2.26
CA ALA A 213 6.19 -19.69 -2.42
C ALA A 213 6.04 -20.53 -1.15
N ASP A 214 6.27 -19.94 0.03
CA ASP A 214 6.42 -20.65 1.29
C ASP A 214 5.74 -19.98 2.49
N TYR A 215 4.91 -18.96 2.24
CA TYR A 215 4.28 -18.16 3.30
C TYR A 215 5.31 -17.57 4.29
N ALA A 216 6.48 -17.20 3.78
CA ALA A 216 7.53 -16.64 4.62
C ALA A 216 7.12 -15.27 5.18
N THR A 217 7.62 -14.97 6.36
CA THR A 217 7.44 -13.68 7.03
C THR A 217 8.64 -12.76 6.82
N ASP A 218 9.71 -13.25 6.19
CA ASP A 218 10.96 -12.53 6.03
C ASP A 218 10.78 -11.24 5.23
N SER A 219 11.55 -10.24 5.59
CA SER A 219 11.60 -8.97 4.89
C SER A 219 13.03 -8.52 4.63
N GLU A 220 13.19 -7.71 3.59
CA GLU A 220 14.47 -7.19 3.15
C GLU A 220 14.37 -5.70 2.81
N SER A 221 15.39 -4.96 3.18
CA SER A 221 15.55 -3.54 2.92
C SER A 221 16.56 -3.30 1.81
N TRP A 222 16.22 -2.44 0.86
CA TRP A 222 17.03 -1.96 -0.24
C TRP A 222 17.61 -0.58 0.07
N ASN A 223 18.92 -0.38 -0.14
CA ASN A 223 19.62 0.88 0.11
C ASN A 223 20.06 1.61 -1.17
N GLY A 224 19.56 1.20 -2.34
CA GLY A 224 19.96 1.72 -3.65
C GLY A 224 21.04 0.89 -4.34
N SER A 225 21.67 -0.09 -3.66
CA SER A 225 22.72 -0.94 -4.23
C SER A 225 22.64 -2.41 -3.80
N ALA A 226 22.14 -2.70 -2.60
CA ALA A 226 22.09 -4.05 -2.05
C ALA A 226 20.84 -4.25 -1.16
N TRP A 227 20.38 -5.49 -1.09
CA TRP A 227 19.35 -5.94 -0.17
C TRP A 227 19.97 -6.47 1.12
N THR A 228 19.33 -6.17 2.23
CA THR A 228 19.73 -6.62 3.56
C THR A 228 18.50 -7.13 4.31
N ALA A 229 18.60 -8.32 4.91
CA ALA A 229 17.53 -8.88 5.72
C ALA A 229 17.17 -7.97 6.90
N THR A 230 15.88 -7.86 7.18
CA THR A 230 15.31 -7.08 8.28
C THR A 230 14.42 -7.98 9.14
N PRO A 231 14.02 -7.54 10.35
CA PRO A 231 13.07 -8.30 11.16
C PRO A 231 11.79 -8.66 10.41
N SER A 232 11.36 -9.90 10.59
CA SER A 232 10.19 -10.48 9.90
C SER A 232 8.87 -9.91 10.40
N LEU A 233 7.81 -10.04 9.56
CA LEU A 233 6.42 -9.83 9.97
C LEU A 233 6.03 -10.82 11.09
N ASN A 234 5.03 -10.44 11.89
CA ASN A 234 4.53 -11.31 12.96
C ASN A 234 3.63 -12.43 12.41
N THR A 235 2.90 -12.17 11.31
CA THR A 235 1.95 -13.13 10.74
C THR A 235 2.32 -13.50 9.31
N ALA A 236 2.47 -14.80 9.07
CA ALA A 236 2.74 -15.38 7.74
C ALA A 236 1.53 -15.18 6.81
N ARG A 237 1.79 -14.62 5.62
CA ARG A 237 0.74 -14.36 4.63
C ARG A 237 1.32 -14.24 3.22
N ILE A 238 0.43 -14.36 2.24
CA ILE A 238 0.73 -14.16 0.81
C ILE A 238 -0.29 -13.22 0.20
N GLN A 239 0.03 -12.61 -0.95
CA GLN A 239 -0.89 -11.74 -1.72
C GLN A 239 -1.47 -10.58 -0.90
N ASP A 240 -0.71 -10.12 0.08
CA ASP A 240 -1.03 -8.96 0.90
C ASP A 240 -0.80 -7.65 0.15
N GLY A 241 -1.41 -6.58 0.63
CA GLY A 241 -1.15 -5.23 0.16
C GLY A 241 -0.03 -4.56 0.93
N GLY A 242 0.59 -3.58 0.29
CA GLY A 242 1.65 -2.78 0.92
C GLY A 242 1.59 -1.31 0.58
N ALA A 243 1.93 -0.46 1.53
CA ALA A 243 2.11 0.97 1.33
C ALA A 243 3.25 1.50 2.20
N GLY A 244 3.97 2.49 1.69
CA GLY A 244 5.09 3.11 2.41
C GLY A 244 5.93 4.00 1.51
N ALA A 245 6.55 5.00 2.12
CA ALA A 245 7.33 6.01 1.40
C ALA A 245 8.77 5.56 1.14
N ASP A 246 9.34 4.74 2.03
CA ASP A 246 10.73 4.27 1.98
C ASP A 246 10.91 2.99 2.81
N ASN A 247 12.16 2.57 3.02
CA ASN A 247 12.51 1.39 3.81
C ASN A 247 12.40 1.57 5.34
N THR A 248 12.01 2.74 5.83
CA THR A 248 11.89 3.03 7.27
C THR A 248 10.46 3.08 7.78
N SER A 249 9.48 3.15 6.87
CA SER A 249 8.08 3.31 7.23
C SER A 249 7.15 2.65 6.20
N ALA A 250 6.47 1.57 6.60
CA ALA A 250 5.58 0.81 5.74
C ALA A 250 4.38 0.24 6.53
N ILE A 251 3.34 -0.15 5.82
CA ILE A 251 2.26 -1.00 6.31
C ILE A 251 2.06 -2.19 5.37
N SER A 252 1.79 -3.36 5.95
CA SER A 252 1.34 -4.58 5.28
C SER A 252 -0.08 -4.89 5.74
N PHE A 253 -0.98 -5.25 4.83
CA PHE A 253 -2.39 -5.48 5.18
C PHE A 253 -3.08 -6.53 4.30
N GLY A 254 -4.01 -7.27 4.88
CA GLY A 254 -4.75 -8.31 4.21
C GLY A 254 -3.90 -9.50 3.79
N GLY A 255 -4.29 -10.15 2.71
CA GLY A 255 -3.63 -11.34 2.17
C GLY A 255 -4.31 -12.63 2.55
N TYR A 256 -3.63 -13.75 2.33
CA TYR A 256 -4.08 -15.10 2.68
C TYR A 256 -3.10 -15.78 3.62
N GLY A 257 -3.65 -16.45 4.63
CA GLY A 257 -2.91 -17.33 5.51
C GLY A 257 -2.59 -18.70 4.89
N THR A 258 -1.91 -19.57 5.65
CA THR A 258 -1.40 -20.87 5.18
C THR A 258 -2.50 -21.87 4.76
N GLY A 259 -3.73 -21.67 5.20
CA GLY A 259 -4.91 -22.44 4.80
C GLY A 259 -5.73 -21.79 3.68
N PHE A 260 -5.20 -20.75 3.03
CA PHE A 260 -5.94 -19.87 2.10
C PHE A 260 -7.13 -19.15 2.72
N GLU A 261 -7.13 -19.00 4.05
CA GLU A 261 -8.07 -18.14 4.75
C GLU A 261 -7.77 -16.67 4.43
N ASP A 262 -8.83 -15.90 4.23
CA ASP A 262 -8.72 -14.46 4.04
C ASP A 262 -8.26 -13.78 5.33
N LEU A 263 -7.28 -12.91 5.25
CA LEU A 263 -6.77 -12.14 6.38
C LEU A 263 -7.17 -10.67 6.27
N ALA A 264 -7.42 -10.05 7.41
CA ALA A 264 -7.63 -8.61 7.55
C ALA A 264 -6.44 -7.93 8.24
N PHE A 265 -5.51 -8.69 8.81
CA PHE A 265 -4.42 -8.20 9.64
C PHE A 265 -3.64 -7.07 8.99
N THR A 266 -3.34 -6.06 9.80
CA THR A 266 -2.47 -4.94 9.40
C THR A 266 -1.29 -4.86 10.35
N GLU A 267 -0.09 -4.81 9.79
CA GLU A 267 1.16 -4.60 10.53
C GLU A 267 1.86 -3.35 10.01
N GLN A 268 2.43 -2.57 10.92
CA GLN A 268 3.18 -1.36 10.62
C GLN A 268 4.67 -1.55 10.91
N TRP A 269 5.51 -1.17 9.96
CA TRP A 269 6.97 -1.11 10.05
C TRP A 269 7.43 0.28 10.47
N ASN A 270 8.30 0.35 11.46
CA ASN A 270 8.85 1.60 11.99
C ASN A 270 10.34 1.82 11.69
N GLY A 271 10.90 1.04 10.77
CA GLY A 271 12.34 1.04 10.45
C GLY A 271 13.16 0.00 11.22
N SER A 272 12.57 -0.64 12.25
CA SER A 272 13.28 -1.62 13.09
C SER A 272 12.45 -2.83 13.47
N SER A 273 11.12 -2.73 13.50
CA SER A 273 10.21 -3.83 13.85
C SER A 273 8.83 -3.66 13.20
N TRP A 274 8.14 -4.78 13.01
CA TRP A 274 6.74 -4.83 12.65
C TRP A 274 5.88 -4.89 13.91
N THR A 275 4.79 -4.14 13.93
CA THR A 275 3.84 -4.07 15.05
C THR A 275 2.42 -4.19 14.49
N GLU A 276 1.62 -5.06 15.08
CA GLU A 276 0.20 -5.23 14.74
C GLU A 276 -0.59 -3.97 15.11
N THR A 277 -1.54 -3.62 14.26
CA THR A 277 -2.41 -2.45 14.41
C THR A 277 -3.83 -2.81 14.00
N ASN A 278 -4.75 -1.84 13.85
CA ASN A 278 -6.15 -2.15 13.51
C ASN A 278 -6.29 -2.71 12.10
N ASP A 279 -7.07 -3.76 11.99
CA ASP A 279 -7.29 -4.53 10.79
C ASP A 279 -8.19 -3.84 9.75
N LEU A 280 -8.09 -4.31 8.49
CA LEU A 280 -9.08 -4.02 7.46
C LEU A 280 -10.49 -4.35 7.95
N ASN A 281 -11.49 -3.59 7.53
CA ASN A 281 -12.90 -3.90 7.84
C ASN A 281 -13.37 -5.21 7.17
N ALA A 282 -12.74 -5.59 6.06
CA ALA A 282 -13.02 -6.84 5.36
C ALA A 282 -11.73 -7.56 4.96
N ALA A 283 -11.61 -8.82 5.36
CA ALA A 283 -10.50 -9.69 4.96
C ALA A 283 -10.50 -9.93 3.44
N LYS A 284 -9.33 -9.80 2.81
CA LYS A 284 -9.16 -9.96 1.35
C LYS A 284 -7.68 -10.05 0.96
N GLY A 285 -7.42 -10.69 -0.18
CA GLY A 285 -6.10 -10.72 -0.81
C GLY A 285 -6.15 -10.29 -2.28
N TYR A 286 -5.02 -10.27 -2.97
CA TYR A 286 -4.87 -9.80 -4.35
C TYR A 286 -5.42 -8.40 -4.61
N GLN A 287 -5.49 -7.56 -3.58
CA GLN A 287 -6.01 -6.21 -3.66
C GLN A 287 -5.05 -5.27 -4.39
N PHE A 288 -5.61 -4.24 -5.00
CA PHE A 288 -4.88 -3.04 -5.41
C PHE A 288 -4.55 -2.21 -4.17
N ASN A 289 -3.40 -1.57 -4.16
CA ASN A 289 -2.89 -0.89 -2.98
C ASN A 289 -1.94 0.26 -3.34
N GLY A 290 -1.76 1.17 -2.40
CA GLY A 290 -0.83 2.28 -2.52
C GLY A 290 -0.88 3.21 -1.32
N GLY A 291 -0.22 4.35 -1.44
CA GLY A 291 -0.10 5.35 -0.39
C GLY A 291 1.17 5.23 0.44
N SER A 292 1.08 5.67 1.67
CA SER A 292 2.17 5.66 2.65
C SER A 292 1.77 4.90 3.91
N ALA A 293 2.72 4.69 4.82
CA ALA A 293 2.44 4.10 6.14
C ALA A 293 1.47 4.93 7.00
N THR A 294 1.27 6.19 6.66
CA THR A 294 0.35 7.08 7.39
C THR A 294 -0.96 7.32 6.65
N ALA A 295 -1.00 7.10 5.34
CA ALA A 295 -2.15 7.33 4.47
C ALA A 295 -2.13 6.31 3.32
N GLY A 296 -2.52 5.07 3.61
CA GLY A 296 -2.59 3.96 2.66
C GLY A 296 -3.99 3.75 2.13
N TRP A 297 -4.12 2.95 1.07
CA TRP A 297 -5.40 2.50 0.54
C TRP A 297 -5.34 1.06 0.04
N SER A 298 -6.47 0.37 0.15
CA SER A 298 -6.73 -0.98 -0.33
C SER A 298 -8.01 -0.99 -1.16
N ALA A 299 -7.99 -1.48 -2.38
CA ALA A 299 -9.16 -1.51 -3.26
C ALA A 299 -9.27 -2.82 -4.03
N GLY A 300 -10.49 -3.22 -4.39
CA GLY A 300 -10.70 -4.48 -5.09
C GLY A 300 -10.19 -5.67 -4.29
N GLY A 301 -9.60 -6.63 -4.97
CA GLY A 301 -9.17 -7.88 -4.36
C GLY A 301 -10.26 -8.93 -4.33
N GLY A 302 -9.99 -10.05 -3.68
CA GLY A 302 -10.93 -11.16 -3.62
C GLY A 302 -10.86 -11.92 -2.32
N SER A 303 -11.87 -12.74 -2.09
CA SER A 303 -11.96 -13.70 -0.99
C SER A 303 -11.73 -15.12 -1.49
N GLY A 304 -11.28 -16.02 -0.59
CA GLY A 304 -11.21 -17.46 -0.80
C GLY A 304 -10.51 -17.87 -2.09
N SER A 305 -9.19 -17.82 -2.14
CA SER A 305 -8.39 -18.19 -3.34
C SER A 305 -8.70 -17.38 -4.61
N GLY A 306 -9.21 -16.15 -4.50
CA GLY A 306 -9.45 -15.24 -5.62
C GLY A 306 -10.71 -15.54 -6.45
N ILE A 307 -11.64 -16.33 -5.94
CA ILE A 307 -12.84 -16.75 -6.66
C ILE A 307 -13.92 -15.65 -6.66
N SER A 308 -13.97 -14.81 -5.62
CA SER A 308 -14.98 -13.75 -5.49
C SER A 308 -14.28 -12.40 -5.40
N SER A 309 -14.27 -11.64 -6.50
CA SER A 309 -13.71 -10.29 -6.53
C SER A 309 -14.68 -9.26 -5.96
N THR A 310 -14.12 -8.20 -5.32
CA THR A 310 -14.85 -7.08 -4.75
C THR A 310 -14.48 -5.75 -5.42
N THR A 311 -15.35 -4.75 -5.27
CA THR A 311 -15.07 -3.35 -5.64
C THR A 311 -14.70 -2.50 -4.42
N ALA A 312 -14.80 -3.04 -3.20
CA ALA A 312 -14.63 -2.30 -1.95
C ALA A 312 -13.27 -1.60 -1.86
N THR A 313 -13.29 -0.37 -1.38
CA THR A 313 -12.10 0.43 -1.10
C THR A 313 -12.08 0.84 0.36
N GLU A 314 -10.93 0.73 0.98
CA GLU A 314 -10.68 1.16 2.34
C GLU A 314 -9.44 2.06 2.39
N LEU A 315 -9.49 3.10 3.23
CA LEU A 315 -8.43 4.06 3.45
C LEU A 315 -7.85 3.90 4.85
N TRP A 316 -6.54 3.77 4.92
CA TRP A 316 -5.79 3.73 6.16
C TRP A 316 -5.49 5.14 6.66
N ASN A 317 -5.83 5.40 7.91
CA ASN A 317 -5.43 6.59 8.63
C ASN A 317 -4.58 6.16 9.83
N ALA A 318 -3.33 6.54 9.82
CA ALA A 318 -2.36 6.16 10.86
C ALA A 318 -2.79 6.61 12.27
N PRO A 319 -2.19 6.02 13.31
CA PRO A 319 -2.33 6.52 14.66
C PRO A 319 -2.10 8.02 14.75
N THR A 320 -2.96 8.71 15.43
CA THR A 320 -2.87 10.17 15.62
C THR A 320 -3.05 10.54 17.07
N THR A 321 -2.37 11.60 17.46
CA THR A 321 -2.57 12.28 18.76
C THR A 321 -2.82 13.75 18.47
N ASN A 322 -3.91 14.29 18.97
CA ASN A 322 -4.27 15.68 18.73
C ASN A 322 -4.68 16.38 20.02
N THR A 323 -4.15 17.56 20.25
CA THR A 323 -4.72 18.52 21.22
C THR A 323 -5.75 19.37 20.48
N VAL A 324 -6.98 19.35 20.96
CA VAL A 324 -8.10 20.11 20.41
C VAL A 324 -8.38 21.30 21.32
N THR A 325 -8.47 22.50 20.76
CA THR A 325 -8.92 23.69 21.48
C THR A 325 -10.43 23.84 21.28
N PHE A 326 -11.19 23.89 22.38
CA PHE A 326 -12.62 24.13 22.32
C PHE A 326 -12.88 25.65 22.19
N THR A 327 -13.46 26.06 21.10
CA THR A 327 -13.90 27.45 20.89
C THR A 327 -15.34 27.59 21.40
N VAL A 328 -15.61 28.58 22.27
CA VAL A 328 -16.98 29.02 22.61
C VAL A 328 -17.44 29.94 21.48
N SER A 329 -18.52 29.56 20.81
CA SER A 329 -19.24 30.46 19.87
C SER A 329 -20.21 31.34 20.59
#